data_46ce7923827d8654e8cf6e3ef362205f
#
_entry.id   46ce7923827d8654e8cf6e3ef362205f
#
_cell.length_a   1.000
_cell.length_b   1.000
_cell.length_c   1.000
_cell.angle_alpha   90.00
_cell.angle_beta   90.00
_cell.angle_gamma   90.00
#
_symmetry.space_group_name_H-M   'P 1'
#
loop_
_entity.id
_entity.type
_entity.pdbx_description
1 polymer ?
#
loop_
_entity_poly.entity_id
_entity_poly.type
_entity_poly.pdbx_seq_one_letter_code
_entity_poly.pdbx_strand_id
1 'polypeptide(L)'
;MALLEVKGLKAYYRQTEALHGIDFSLDEGSITTILGANGAGKTTTLRAICRMIRTEGEIRFDGQDITGLSTERVVSRGIAHVPEGRGTFVRQSVIENLQLGAYTRRNKAEIAADIERVYGYFPRLRERHAQQNWKRQARACYPR
;
A
#
# COMPACT_ATOMS: atom_id res chain seq x y z
N MET A 1 21.68 -5.84 1.91
CA MET A 1 20.87 -6.92 1.28
C MET A 1 19.60 -6.29 0.77
N ALA A 2 19.22 -6.61 -0.46
CA ALA A 2 17.99 -6.05 -1.02
C ALA A 2 16.78 -6.59 -0.27
N LEU A 3 15.91 -5.69 0.20
CA LEU A 3 14.62 -6.03 0.82
C LEU A 3 13.61 -6.49 -0.23
N LEU A 4 13.60 -5.85 -1.40
CA LEU A 4 12.77 -6.22 -2.53
C LEU A 4 13.65 -6.37 -3.77
N GLU A 5 13.51 -7.50 -4.45
CA GLU A 5 14.13 -7.76 -5.75
C GLU A 5 13.06 -8.09 -6.77
N VAL A 6 13.14 -7.46 -7.93
CA VAL A 6 12.22 -7.65 -9.04
C VAL A 6 13.02 -7.93 -10.30
N LYS A 7 12.71 -9.04 -10.99
CA LYS A 7 13.41 -9.47 -12.21
C LYS A 7 12.42 -9.83 -13.30
N GLY A 8 12.61 -9.24 -14.48
CA GLY A 8 11.81 -9.46 -15.66
C GLY A 8 10.31 -9.25 -15.46
N LEU A 9 9.92 -8.29 -14.59
CA LEU A 9 8.52 -8.09 -14.21
C LEU A 9 7.71 -7.60 -15.41
N LYS A 10 6.81 -8.43 -15.88
CA LYS A 10 5.73 -8.08 -16.81
C LYS A 10 4.42 -8.00 -16.06
N ALA A 11 3.53 -7.13 -16.48
CA ALA A 11 2.22 -6.97 -15.88
C ALA A 11 1.14 -6.76 -16.93
N TYR A 12 -0.06 -7.29 -16.66
CA TYR A 12 -1.14 -7.36 -17.63
C TYR A 12 -2.44 -6.85 -17.04
N TYR A 13 -3.14 -6.02 -17.81
CA TYR A 13 -4.54 -5.71 -17.61
C TYR A 13 -5.36 -6.50 -18.63
N ARG A 14 -6.05 -7.55 -18.17
CA ARG A 14 -6.71 -8.55 -19.03
C ARG A 14 -5.68 -9.18 -20.00
N GLN A 15 -5.73 -8.85 -21.28
CA GLN A 15 -4.81 -9.34 -22.33
C GLN A 15 -3.74 -8.30 -22.75
N THR A 16 -3.84 -7.07 -22.25
CA THR A 16 -2.90 -6.00 -22.60
C THR A 16 -1.70 -6.02 -21.67
N GLU A 17 -0.51 -6.20 -22.23
CA GLU A 17 0.76 -6.08 -21.51
C GLU A 17 1.03 -4.59 -21.23
N ALA A 18 1.17 -4.25 -19.96
CA ALA A 18 1.37 -2.88 -19.48
C ALA A 18 2.78 -2.64 -18.90
N LEU A 19 3.51 -3.72 -18.56
CA LEU A 19 4.93 -3.70 -18.21
C LEU A 19 5.66 -4.76 -19.02
N HIS A 20 6.78 -4.41 -19.62
CA HIS A 20 7.48 -5.19 -20.62
C HIS A 20 8.80 -5.82 -20.12
N GLY A 21 8.86 -6.19 -18.86
CA GLY A 21 10.05 -6.76 -18.24
C GLY A 21 10.93 -5.69 -17.62
N ILE A 22 10.66 -5.35 -16.36
CA ILE A 22 11.46 -4.39 -15.59
C ILE A 22 12.22 -5.11 -14.48
N ASP A 23 13.44 -4.63 -14.23
CA ASP A 23 14.34 -5.13 -13.20
C ASP A 23 14.69 -3.99 -12.25
N PHE A 24 14.58 -4.22 -10.95
CA PHE A 24 15.07 -3.28 -9.93
C PHE A 24 15.18 -3.96 -8.57
N SER A 25 15.89 -3.31 -7.65
CA SER A 25 15.97 -3.75 -6.26
C SER A 25 15.86 -2.56 -5.31
N LEU A 26 15.38 -2.82 -4.11
CA LEU A 26 15.29 -1.84 -3.02
C LEU A 26 16.00 -2.40 -1.79
N ASP A 27 16.83 -1.59 -1.18
CA ASP A 27 17.46 -1.93 0.08
C ASP A 27 16.60 -1.55 1.28
N GLU A 28 16.77 -2.27 2.38
CA GLU A 28 16.09 -1.95 3.64
C GLU A 28 16.44 -0.54 4.11
N GLY A 29 15.44 0.18 4.62
CA GLY A 29 15.60 1.56 5.11
C GLY A 29 15.77 2.61 4.02
N SER A 30 15.74 2.23 2.74
CA SER A 30 15.87 3.16 1.62
C SER A 30 14.50 3.75 1.20
N ILE A 31 14.55 4.91 0.55
CA ILE A 31 13.41 5.52 -0.15
C ILE A 31 13.72 5.55 -1.63
N THR A 32 12.87 4.90 -2.42
CA THR A 32 13.02 4.85 -3.89
C THR A 32 11.82 5.52 -4.55
N THR A 33 12.10 6.33 -5.58
CA THR A 33 11.08 7.03 -6.34
C THR A 33 11.00 6.48 -7.76
N ILE A 34 9.80 6.16 -8.21
CA ILE A 34 9.53 5.78 -9.61
C ILE A 34 9.10 7.03 -10.37
N LEU A 35 9.93 7.46 -11.31
CA LEU A 35 9.67 8.62 -12.16
C LEU A 35 9.23 8.19 -13.56
N GLY A 36 8.43 9.02 -14.20
CA GLY A 36 7.97 8.78 -15.57
C GLY A 36 6.71 9.59 -15.91
N ALA A 37 6.41 9.70 -17.20
CA ALA A 37 5.20 10.36 -17.70
C ALA A 37 3.92 9.63 -17.24
N ASN A 38 2.77 10.28 -17.41
CA ASN A 38 1.49 9.62 -17.19
C ASN A 38 1.32 8.47 -18.19
N GLY A 39 0.93 7.30 -17.69
CA GLY A 39 0.87 6.09 -18.51
C GLY A 39 2.17 5.26 -18.57
N ALA A 40 3.28 5.72 -18.01
CA ALA A 40 4.57 5.02 -18.03
C ALA A 40 4.63 3.74 -17.16
N GLY A 41 3.51 3.31 -16.54
CA GLY A 41 3.46 2.07 -15.76
C GLY A 41 3.77 2.23 -14.27
N LYS A 42 3.95 3.43 -13.72
CA LYS A 42 4.26 3.64 -12.28
C LYS A 42 3.27 2.95 -11.33
N THR A 43 1.99 3.24 -11.48
CA THR A 43 0.92 2.62 -10.70
C THR A 43 0.80 1.12 -10.99
N THR A 44 1.05 0.72 -12.23
CA THR A 44 1.05 -0.69 -12.65
C THR A 44 2.14 -1.46 -11.94
N THR A 45 3.35 -0.89 -11.81
CA THR A 45 4.46 -1.49 -11.07
C THR A 45 4.11 -1.73 -9.61
N LEU A 46 3.53 -0.73 -8.92
CA LEU A 46 3.10 -0.89 -7.53
C LEU A 46 2.01 -1.95 -7.37
N ARG A 47 1.02 -1.98 -8.26
CA ARG A 47 -0.03 -3.02 -8.27
C ARG A 47 0.51 -4.41 -8.57
N ALA A 48 1.52 -4.50 -9.44
CA ALA A 48 2.19 -5.75 -9.79
C ALA A 48 2.93 -6.34 -8.58
N ILE A 49 3.72 -5.51 -7.86
CA ILE A 49 4.41 -5.91 -6.63
C ILE A 49 3.43 -6.44 -5.59
N CYS A 50 2.28 -5.77 -5.42
CA CYS A 50 1.23 -6.17 -4.47
C CYS A 50 0.35 -7.32 -4.99
N ARG A 51 0.66 -7.91 -6.15
CA ARG A 51 -0.10 -9.02 -6.75
C ARG A 51 -1.57 -8.71 -6.99
N MET A 52 -1.89 -7.45 -7.27
CA MET A 52 -3.25 -6.99 -7.53
C MET A 52 -3.66 -7.18 -9.00
N ILE A 53 -2.72 -7.49 -9.87
CA ILE A 53 -2.90 -7.73 -11.31
C ILE A 53 -2.08 -8.94 -11.73
N ARG A 54 -2.39 -9.52 -12.90
CA ARG A 54 -1.61 -10.63 -13.44
C ARG A 54 -0.19 -10.16 -13.76
N THR A 55 0.80 -10.96 -13.34
CA THR A 55 2.23 -10.69 -13.58
C THR A 55 2.96 -11.95 -14.02
N GLU A 56 4.08 -11.74 -14.69
CA GLU A 56 5.12 -12.72 -15.00
C GLU A 56 6.47 -12.14 -14.54
N GLY A 57 7.50 -12.98 -14.41
CA GLY A 57 8.77 -12.60 -13.84
C GLY A 57 8.90 -13.01 -12.38
N GLU A 58 9.96 -12.60 -11.72
CA GLU A 58 10.29 -12.97 -10.33
C GLU A 58 10.19 -11.75 -9.41
N ILE A 59 9.54 -11.92 -8.26
CA ILE A 59 9.47 -10.92 -7.20
C ILE A 59 9.87 -11.59 -5.89
N ARG A 60 10.96 -11.11 -5.27
CA ARG A 60 11.41 -11.55 -3.95
C ARG A 60 11.26 -10.43 -2.94
N PHE A 61 10.76 -10.76 -1.77
CA PHE A 61 10.67 -9.85 -0.63
C PHE A 61 11.27 -10.51 0.60
N ASP A 62 12.23 -9.83 1.23
CA ASP A 62 13.01 -10.35 2.37
C ASP A 62 13.56 -11.75 2.07
N GLY A 63 14.21 -11.90 0.90
CA GLY A 63 14.78 -13.15 0.41
C GLY A 63 13.79 -14.24 0.01
N GLN A 64 12.48 -14.04 0.17
CA GLN A 64 11.45 -15.03 -0.11
C GLN A 64 10.73 -14.71 -1.43
N ASP A 65 10.51 -15.73 -2.25
CA ASP A 65 9.71 -15.60 -3.46
C ASP A 65 8.23 -15.34 -3.12
N ILE A 66 7.70 -14.24 -3.66
CA ILE A 66 6.30 -13.86 -3.51
C ILE A 66 5.54 -13.91 -4.84
N THR A 67 6.17 -14.37 -5.92
CA THR A 67 5.63 -14.35 -7.29
C THR A 67 4.28 -15.08 -7.40
N GLY A 68 4.10 -16.19 -6.69
CA GLY A 68 2.88 -17.00 -6.70
C GLY A 68 1.88 -16.68 -5.58
N LEU A 69 2.13 -15.69 -4.73
CA LEU A 69 1.27 -15.40 -3.59
C LEU A 69 0.02 -14.60 -3.98
N SER A 70 -1.05 -14.76 -3.21
CA SER A 70 -2.22 -13.86 -3.28
C SER A 70 -1.91 -12.51 -2.64
N THR A 71 -2.69 -11.47 -2.98
CA THR A 71 -2.55 -10.13 -2.40
C THR A 71 -2.59 -10.15 -0.87
N GLU A 72 -3.49 -10.95 -0.27
CA GLU A 72 -3.61 -11.06 1.19
C GLU A 72 -2.34 -11.63 1.84
N ARG A 73 -1.71 -12.61 1.18
CA ARG A 73 -0.45 -13.17 1.65
C ARG A 73 0.71 -12.18 1.51
N VAL A 74 0.72 -11.37 0.46
CA VAL A 74 1.71 -10.30 0.28
C VAL A 74 1.58 -9.25 1.39
N VAL A 75 0.35 -8.83 1.71
CA VAL A 75 0.09 -7.92 2.84
C VAL A 75 0.53 -8.52 4.17
N SER A 76 0.28 -9.83 4.39
CA SER A 76 0.70 -10.54 5.61
C SER A 76 2.23 -10.63 5.75
N ARG A 77 2.99 -10.46 4.66
CA ARG A 77 4.46 -10.37 4.68
C ARG A 77 4.98 -8.97 4.98
N GLY A 78 4.11 -7.96 5.10
CA GLY A 78 4.47 -6.60 5.46
C GLY A 78 4.52 -5.61 4.29
N ILE A 79 4.13 -6.00 3.08
CA ILE A 79 4.01 -5.07 1.95
C ILE A 79 2.66 -4.39 2.02
N ALA A 80 2.65 -3.06 2.20
CA ALA A 80 1.43 -2.25 2.18
C ALA A 80 1.39 -1.34 0.94
N HIS A 81 0.23 -1.22 0.32
CA HIS A 81 -0.01 -0.34 -0.81
C HIS A 81 -0.96 0.79 -0.42
N VAL A 82 -0.51 2.03 -0.57
CA VAL A 82 -1.35 3.21 -0.42
C VAL A 82 -1.79 3.66 -1.82
N PRO A 83 -3.05 3.42 -2.20
CA PRO A 83 -3.53 3.77 -3.53
C PRO A 83 -3.70 5.27 -3.70
N GLU A 84 -3.65 5.72 -4.94
CA GLU A 84 -4.04 7.08 -5.29
C GLU A 84 -5.53 7.29 -4.95
N GLY A 85 -5.85 8.49 -4.47
CA GLY A 85 -7.18 8.81 -3.97
C GLY A 85 -7.38 8.39 -2.51
N ARG A 86 -8.61 8.43 -2.06
CA ARG A 86 -8.92 8.15 -0.67
C ARG A 86 -9.23 6.67 -0.47
N GLY A 87 -8.19 5.86 -0.23
CA GLY A 87 -8.32 4.43 0.03
C GLY A 87 -8.96 4.06 1.37
N THR A 88 -9.61 5.02 2.06
CA THR A 88 -10.27 4.79 3.35
C THR A 88 -11.73 4.37 3.18
N PHE A 89 -12.23 3.58 4.11
CA PHE A 89 -13.64 3.20 4.18
C PHE A 89 -14.47 4.36 4.72
N VAL A 90 -15.16 5.06 3.83
CA VAL A 90 -15.86 6.33 4.13
C VAL A 90 -17.04 6.19 5.09
N ARG A 91 -17.57 4.98 5.28
CA ARG A 91 -18.64 4.67 6.24
C ARG A 91 -18.13 4.30 7.62
N GLN A 92 -16.82 4.12 7.75
CA GLN A 92 -16.15 3.78 8.98
C GLN A 92 -15.58 5.04 9.64
N SER A 93 -15.48 5.04 10.95
CA SER A 93 -14.80 6.08 11.71
C SER A 93 -13.28 6.05 11.49
N VAL A 94 -12.57 7.07 11.94
CA VAL A 94 -11.10 7.10 11.88
C VAL A 94 -10.50 5.92 12.63
N ILE A 95 -10.96 5.64 13.85
CA ILE A 95 -10.44 4.53 14.64
C ILE A 95 -10.70 3.17 14.00
N GLU A 96 -11.89 2.96 13.41
CA GLU A 96 -12.20 1.71 12.69
C GLU A 96 -11.31 1.52 11.47
N ASN A 97 -11.03 2.60 10.71
CA ASN A 97 -10.09 2.53 9.58
C ASN A 97 -8.67 2.17 10.04
N LEU A 98 -8.18 2.72 11.17
CA LEU A 98 -6.88 2.39 11.74
C LEU A 98 -6.84 0.93 12.20
N GLN A 99 -7.89 0.44 12.85
CA GLN A 99 -8.00 -0.95 13.30
C GLN A 99 -8.04 -1.92 12.12
N LEU A 100 -8.72 -1.57 11.03
CA LEU A 100 -8.71 -2.36 9.79
C LEU A 100 -7.30 -2.47 9.18
N GLY A 101 -6.46 -1.45 9.30
CA GLY A 101 -5.06 -1.52 8.88
C GLY A 101 -4.23 -2.57 9.64
N ALA A 102 -4.68 -2.96 10.82
CA ALA A 102 -4.02 -3.96 11.66
C ALA A 102 -4.67 -5.37 11.58
N TYR A 103 -5.54 -5.63 10.60
CA TYR A 103 -6.35 -6.86 10.56
C TYR A 103 -5.53 -8.16 10.50
N THR A 104 -4.28 -8.12 10.00
CA THR A 104 -3.38 -9.27 9.96
C THR A 104 -2.72 -9.57 11.31
N ARG A 105 -2.81 -8.66 12.27
CA ARG A 105 -2.16 -8.73 13.59
C ARG A 105 -3.15 -9.23 14.65
N ARG A 106 -2.63 -9.98 15.63
CA ARG A 106 -3.46 -10.59 16.68
C ARG A 106 -3.27 -9.95 18.06
N ASN A 107 -2.13 -9.32 18.30
CA ASN A 107 -1.81 -8.71 19.60
C ASN A 107 -2.51 -7.36 19.76
N LYS A 108 -3.60 -7.34 20.50
CA LYS A 108 -4.41 -6.13 20.74
C LYS A 108 -3.63 -5.02 21.46
N ALA A 109 -2.73 -5.36 22.37
CA ALA A 109 -1.94 -4.37 23.10
C ALA A 109 -0.95 -3.64 22.18
N GLU A 110 -0.28 -4.36 21.29
CA GLU A 110 0.60 -3.78 20.28
C GLU A 110 -0.18 -2.91 19.28
N ILE A 111 -1.37 -3.37 18.84
CA ILE A 111 -2.23 -2.59 17.94
C ILE A 111 -2.63 -1.27 18.62
N ALA A 112 -3.01 -1.30 19.89
CA ALA A 112 -3.36 -0.09 20.64
C ALA A 112 -2.16 0.86 20.75
N ALA A 113 -0.97 0.36 21.06
CA ALA A 113 0.25 1.15 21.14
C ALA A 113 0.60 1.81 19.79
N ASP A 114 0.42 1.08 18.68
CA ASP A 114 0.68 1.61 17.34
C ASP A 114 -0.35 2.69 16.94
N ILE A 115 -1.61 2.52 17.32
CA ILE A 115 -2.64 3.56 17.10
C ILE A 115 -2.27 4.83 17.88
N GLU A 116 -1.82 4.71 19.13
CA GLU A 116 -1.33 5.84 19.91
C GLU A 116 -0.13 6.53 19.25
N ARG A 117 0.79 5.77 18.66
CA ARG A 117 1.93 6.29 17.90
C ARG A 117 1.46 7.07 16.66
N VAL A 118 0.47 6.54 15.93
CA VAL A 118 -0.13 7.22 14.77
C VAL A 118 -0.80 8.53 15.20
N TYR A 119 -1.47 8.56 16.33
CA TYR A 119 -2.03 9.79 16.88
C TYR A 119 -0.96 10.80 17.30
N GLY A 120 0.22 10.33 17.72
CA GLY A 120 1.37 11.20 17.96
C GLY A 120 1.87 11.89 16.68
N TYR A 121 1.93 11.15 15.57
CA TYR A 121 2.30 11.72 14.27
C TYR A 121 1.21 12.60 13.65
N PHE A 122 -0.06 12.28 13.90
CA PHE A 122 -1.23 12.94 13.32
C PHE A 122 -2.27 13.29 14.38
N PRO A 123 -2.04 14.33 15.22
CA PRO A 123 -2.95 14.69 16.33
C PRO A 123 -4.40 14.94 15.91
N ARG A 124 -4.62 15.43 14.68
CA ARG A 124 -5.96 15.64 14.12
C ARG A 124 -6.78 14.36 13.97
N LEU A 125 -6.13 13.21 13.82
CA LEU A 125 -6.84 11.92 13.77
C LEU A 125 -7.39 11.56 15.14
N ARG A 126 -6.68 11.89 16.23
CA ARG A 126 -7.14 11.70 17.61
C ARG A 126 -8.38 12.56 17.92
N GLU A 127 -8.34 13.85 17.56
CA GLU A 127 -9.47 14.76 17.75
C GLU A 127 -10.75 14.27 17.05
N ARG A 128 -10.59 13.49 15.99
CA ARG A 128 -11.66 13.01 15.12
C ARG A 128 -11.84 11.50 15.12
N HIS A 129 -11.32 10.80 16.12
CA HIS A 129 -11.27 9.34 16.15
C HIS A 129 -12.61 8.64 15.90
N ALA A 130 -13.70 9.19 16.46
CA ALA A 130 -15.07 8.67 16.29
C ALA A 130 -15.81 9.26 15.07
N GLN A 131 -15.19 10.16 14.32
CA GLN A 131 -15.86 10.83 13.21
C GLN A 131 -16.01 9.91 12.00
N GLN A 132 -17.23 9.71 11.57
CA GLN A 132 -17.56 9.11 10.27
C GLN A 132 -17.54 10.21 9.20
N ASN A 133 -17.20 9.81 7.96
CA ASN A 133 -17.39 10.66 6.78
C ASN A 133 -16.43 11.85 6.61
N TRP A 134 -15.18 11.52 6.35
CA TRP A 134 -14.15 12.44 5.86
C TRP A 134 -14.57 13.33 4.66
N LYS A 135 -15.52 12.89 3.84
CA LYS A 135 -15.92 13.60 2.61
C LYS A 135 -16.54 15.00 2.86
N ARG A 136 -17.21 15.22 3.97
CA ARG A 136 -17.92 16.50 4.22
C ARG A 136 -16.97 17.67 4.52
N GLN A 137 -15.83 17.40 5.17
CA GLN A 137 -14.91 18.46 5.57
C GLN A 137 -13.83 18.77 4.54
N ALA A 138 -13.49 17.87 3.65
CA ALA A 138 -12.54 18.17 2.58
C ALA A 138 -13.08 19.18 1.55
N ARG A 139 -14.40 19.39 1.48
CA ARG A 139 -14.98 20.49 0.67
C ARG A 139 -14.85 21.85 1.36
N ALA A 140 -14.70 21.89 2.68
CA ALA A 140 -14.51 23.12 3.43
C ALA A 140 -13.06 23.62 3.46
N CYS A 141 -12.09 22.75 3.15
CA CYS A 141 -10.66 23.09 3.17
C CYS A 141 -10.09 23.47 1.80
N TYR A 142 -10.87 23.33 0.71
CA TYR A 142 -10.51 23.82 -0.62
C TYR A 142 -11.67 24.69 -1.15
N PRO A 143 -11.68 26.01 -0.92
CA PRO A 143 -12.48 26.92 -1.70
C PRO A 143 -12.00 26.84 -3.17
N ARG A 144 -12.94 26.85 -4.10
CA ARG A 144 -12.68 26.84 -5.55
C ARG A 144 -11.85 28.05 -5.98
#